data_92bedfee1797de59d0ea4acc79025362
#
_entry.id   92bedfee1797de59d0ea4acc79025362
#
_cell.length_a   1.000
_cell.length_b   1.000
_cell.length_c   1.000
_cell.angle_alpha   90.00
_cell.angle_beta   90.00
_cell.angle_gamma   90.00
#
_symmetry.space_group_name_H-M   'P 1'
#
loop_
_entity.id
_entity.type
_entity.pdbx_description
1 polymer ?
#
loop_
_entity_poly.entity_id
_entity_poly.type
_entity_poly.pdbx_seq_one_letter_code
_entity_poly.pdbx_strand_id
1 'polypeptide(L)'
;MISVCMATYNGEAFVQEQLLSILSQLSAEDEVLIADDGSTDATLEIIQSLKDPRIQIIPPSPRRLGPVYNLERVLSRAQGKWIFLADQDDVWLPGKVSKVLAEFEKTAADCILHDAFFYRKNQDGTWECGNRIFEIRPPHHGIFSNVKKNSYTGCCMAFRRNLLDKALPFPQSLPMHDQWIGLCAEKTKKARFLREPLIKYRIHLHNATDLANGKRASLGQKILWRWSLVRILLSRLGR
;
A
#
# COMPACT_ATOMS: atom_id res chain seq x y z
N MET A 1 17.04 8.84 1.63
CA MET A 1 15.94 8.87 2.60
C MET A 1 14.70 8.20 1.99
N ILE A 2 14.08 7.35 2.75
CA ILE A 2 12.86 6.61 2.44
C ILE A 2 11.76 7.10 3.38
N SER A 3 10.52 7.21 2.88
CA SER A 3 9.31 7.34 3.71
C SER A 3 8.49 6.06 3.56
N VAL A 4 8.26 5.36 4.67
CA VAL A 4 7.27 4.29 4.73
C VAL A 4 5.94 4.90 5.19
N CYS A 5 4.91 4.72 4.42
CA CYS A 5 3.59 5.33 4.63
C CYS A 5 2.57 4.25 5.02
N MET A 6 2.00 4.38 6.22
CA MET A 6 1.07 3.41 6.81
C MET A 6 -0.19 4.10 7.32
N ALA A 7 -1.35 3.59 6.97
CA ALA A 7 -2.62 3.94 7.59
C ALA A 7 -3.01 2.82 8.56
N THR A 8 -3.44 3.18 9.79
CA THR A 8 -3.84 2.20 10.81
C THR A 8 -5.28 2.42 11.25
N TYR A 9 -5.93 1.31 11.63
CA TYR A 9 -7.21 1.28 12.31
C TYR A 9 -7.43 -0.10 12.95
N ASN A 10 -7.51 -0.17 14.28
CA ASN A 10 -7.73 -1.39 15.05
C ASN A 10 -6.80 -2.54 14.62
N GLY A 11 -5.51 -2.30 14.68
CA GLY A 11 -4.46 -3.21 14.21
C GLY A 11 -3.61 -3.83 15.32
N GLU A 12 -4.04 -3.80 16.59
CA GLU A 12 -3.25 -4.24 17.74
C GLU A 12 -2.64 -5.63 17.59
N ALA A 13 -3.36 -6.54 16.90
CA ALA A 13 -2.92 -7.92 16.74
C ALA A 13 -1.67 -8.10 15.84
N PHE A 14 -1.35 -7.09 14.98
CA PHE A 14 -0.36 -7.28 13.91
C PHE A 14 0.65 -6.13 13.79
N VAL A 15 0.29 -4.92 14.20
CA VAL A 15 1.06 -3.71 13.92
C VAL A 15 2.48 -3.76 14.46
N GLN A 16 2.72 -4.42 15.59
CA GLN A 16 4.05 -4.57 16.18
C GLN A 16 4.97 -5.39 15.28
N GLU A 17 4.53 -6.57 14.84
CA GLU A 17 5.31 -7.44 13.96
C GLU A 17 5.62 -6.75 12.64
N GLN A 18 4.64 -6.07 12.06
CA GLN A 18 4.83 -5.32 10.84
C GLN A 18 5.86 -4.20 11.01
N LEU A 19 5.74 -3.37 12.05
CA LEU A 19 6.68 -2.26 12.28
C LEU A 19 8.10 -2.77 12.55
N LEU A 20 8.28 -3.82 13.32
CA LEU A 20 9.61 -4.42 13.55
C LEU A 20 10.21 -4.94 12.24
N SER A 21 9.41 -5.56 11.37
CA SER A 21 9.87 -6.03 10.07
C SER A 21 10.29 -4.90 9.13
N ILE A 22 9.65 -3.74 9.24
CA ILE A 22 9.99 -2.51 8.49
C ILE A 22 11.25 -1.88 9.06
N LEU A 23 11.28 -1.60 10.36
CA LEU A 23 12.35 -0.88 11.04
C LEU A 23 13.71 -1.59 10.94
N SER A 24 13.71 -2.92 10.86
CA SER A 24 14.93 -3.73 10.68
C SER A 24 15.64 -3.49 9.34
N GLN A 25 14.97 -2.84 8.37
CA GLN A 25 15.49 -2.60 7.02
C GLN A 25 15.74 -1.12 6.71
N LEU A 26 15.39 -0.23 7.63
CA LEU A 26 15.53 1.22 7.46
C LEU A 26 16.79 1.75 8.14
N SER A 27 17.39 2.78 7.55
CA SER A 27 18.47 3.57 8.15
C SER A 27 17.93 4.59 9.15
N ALA A 28 18.82 5.23 9.91
CA ALA A 28 18.45 6.28 10.86
C ALA A 28 17.84 7.54 10.21
N GLU A 29 18.14 7.76 8.91
CA GLU A 29 17.63 8.91 8.16
C GLU A 29 16.27 8.67 7.50
N ASP A 30 15.76 7.42 7.56
CA ASP A 30 14.47 7.07 6.98
C ASP A 30 13.33 7.36 7.97
N GLU A 31 12.11 7.45 7.48
CA GLU A 31 10.95 7.74 8.31
C GLU A 31 9.83 6.71 8.10
N VAL A 32 9.06 6.45 9.15
CA VAL A 32 7.81 5.68 9.13
C VAL A 32 6.69 6.61 9.56
N LEU A 33 5.89 7.05 8.60
CA LEU A 33 4.77 7.94 8.82
C LEU A 33 3.50 7.12 9.02
N ILE A 34 2.80 7.35 10.14
CA ILE A 34 1.59 6.62 10.50
C ILE A 34 0.43 7.58 10.72
N ALA A 35 -0.67 7.38 10.02
CA ALA A 35 -1.93 8.02 10.33
C ALA A 35 -2.92 6.98 10.88
N ASP A 36 -3.35 7.19 12.11
CA ASP A 36 -4.38 6.38 12.71
C ASP A 36 -5.78 6.96 12.44
N ASP A 37 -6.73 6.12 12.08
CA ASP A 37 -8.09 6.51 11.71
C ASP A 37 -9.08 6.39 12.90
N GLY A 38 -8.57 6.59 14.12
CA GLY A 38 -9.35 6.54 15.36
C GLY A 38 -9.49 5.11 15.90
N SER A 39 -8.36 4.41 16.06
CA SER A 39 -8.33 3.10 16.72
C SER A 39 -8.86 3.19 18.16
N THR A 40 -9.59 2.16 18.56
CA THR A 40 -10.17 2.01 19.90
C THR A 40 -9.56 0.84 20.68
N ASP A 41 -8.64 0.11 20.06
CA ASP A 41 -7.84 -0.96 20.63
C ASP A 41 -6.44 -0.44 21.04
N ALA A 42 -5.53 -1.33 21.40
CA ALA A 42 -4.17 -0.96 21.83
C ALA A 42 -3.21 -0.56 20.68
N THR A 43 -3.71 -0.32 19.44
CA THR A 43 -2.86 -0.02 18.28
C THR A 43 -1.88 1.13 18.54
N LEU A 44 -2.38 2.29 19.00
CA LEU A 44 -1.53 3.48 19.23
C LEU A 44 -0.54 3.25 20.38
N GLU A 45 -0.96 2.58 21.45
CA GLU A 45 -0.11 2.26 22.59
C GLU A 45 1.06 1.37 22.18
N ILE A 46 0.78 0.35 21.34
CA ILE A 46 1.80 -0.55 20.79
C ILE A 46 2.79 0.22 19.93
N ILE A 47 2.32 1.08 19.02
CA ILE A 47 3.20 1.88 18.16
C ILE A 47 4.12 2.78 19.00
N GLN A 48 3.57 3.47 20.00
CA GLN A 48 4.32 4.35 20.88
C GLN A 48 5.32 3.60 21.77
N SER A 49 4.99 2.35 22.17
CA SER A 49 5.87 1.53 23.00
C SER A 49 7.17 1.14 22.33
N LEU A 50 7.23 1.13 21.00
CA LEU A 50 8.45 0.84 20.22
C LEU A 50 9.55 1.87 20.43
N LYS A 51 9.19 3.12 20.79
CA LYS A 51 10.12 4.23 21.07
C LYS A 51 11.19 4.44 20.00
N ASP A 52 10.89 4.11 18.74
CA ASP A 52 11.81 4.28 17.62
C ASP A 52 11.67 5.71 17.06
N PRO A 53 12.76 6.50 16.99
CA PRO A 53 12.69 7.91 16.57
C PRO A 53 12.30 8.10 15.10
N ARG A 54 12.37 7.04 14.27
CA ARG A 54 11.94 7.08 12.88
C ARG A 54 10.42 7.05 12.72
N ILE A 55 9.68 6.62 13.76
CA ILE A 55 8.22 6.57 13.75
C ILE A 55 7.66 7.95 14.05
N GLN A 56 6.83 8.44 13.13
CA GLN A 56 6.11 9.71 13.28
C GLN A 56 4.61 9.47 13.14
N ILE A 57 3.88 9.64 14.24
CA ILE A 57 2.41 9.53 14.23
C ILE A 57 1.84 10.90 13.84
N ILE A 58 1.05 10.91 12.77
CA ILE A 58 0.39 12.12 12.28
C ILE A 58 -0.78 12.48 13.21
N PRO A 59 -0.96 13.79 13.56
CA PRO A 59 -2.08 14.21 14.40
C PRO A 59 -3.42 13.63 13.92
N PRO A 60 -4.32 13.24 14.83
CA PRO A 60 -5.58 12.60 14.47
C PRO A 60 -6.45 13.49 13.58
N SER A 61 -7.31 12.88 12.78
CA SER A 61 -8.38 13.56 12.06
C SER A 61 -9.58 13.77 12.99
N PRO A 62 -10.34 14.88 12.84
CA PRO A 62 -11.55 15.11 13.64
C PRO A 62 -12.67 14.11 13.33
N ARG A 63 -12.53 13.33 12.24
CA ARG A 63 -13.48 12.27 11.83
C ARG A 63 -12.73 11.14 11.16
N ARG A 64 -13.33 9.96 11.14
CA ARG A 64 -12.82 8.82 10.36
C ARG A 64 -12.86 9.15 8.87
N LEU A 65 -11.77 8.83 8.19
CA LEU A 65 -11.58 9.12 6.77
C LEU A 65 -11.63 7.86 5.91
N GLY A 66 -11.45 6.69 6.52
CA GLY A 66 -11.24 5.44 5.83
C GLY A 66 -9.81 5.29 5.26
N PRO A 67 -9.45 4.10 4.80
CA PRO A 67 -8.05 3.77 4.45
C PRO A 67 -7.50 4.65 3.32
N VAL A 68 -8.32 5.04 2.35
CA VAL A 68 -7.88 5.84 1.20
C VAL A 68 -7.43 7.23 1.62
N TYR A 69 -8.30 7.98 2.31
CA TYR A 69 -8.01 9.37 2.67
C TYR A 69 -7.13 9.49 3.91
N ASN A 70 -7.10 8.46 4.75
CA ASN A 70 -6.14 8.39 5.84
C ASN A 70 -4.72 8.19 5.29
N LEU A 71 -4.55 7.37 4.26
CA LEU A 71 -3.26 7.23 3.55
C LEU A 71 -2.87 8.52 2.82
N GLU A 72 -3.81 9.27 2.25
CA GLU A 72 -3.52 10.59 1.64
C GLU A 72 -2.85 11.54 2.62
N ARG A 73 -3.29 11.56 3.87
CA ARG A 73 -2.70 12.40 4.92
C ARG A 73 -1.24 12.03 5.18
N VAL A 74 -0.94 10.74 5.18
CA VAL A 74 0.43 10.24 5.32
C VAL A 74 1.27 10.67 4.13
N LEU A 75 0.80 10.40 2.94
CA LEU A 75 1.52 10.70 1.69
C LEU A 75 1.81 12.19 1.52
N SER A 76 0.90 13.05 1.98
CA SER A 76 1.08 14.51 1.94
C SER A 76 2.22 15.01 2.82
N ARG A 77 2.71 14.20 3.77
CA ARG A 77 3.80 14.54 4.70
C ARG A 77 5.10 13.84 4.38
N ALA A 78 5.09 12.89 3.46
CA ALA A 78 6.26 12.11 3.11
C ALA A 78 7.36 12.99 2.47
N GLN A 79 8.57 12.93 3.02
CA GLN A 79 9.72 13.72 2.58
C GLN A 79 10.75 12.90 1.82
N GLY A 80 10.72 11.58 1.96
CA GLY A 80 11.66 10.67 1.33
C GLY A 80 11.60 10.72 -0.19
N LYS A 81 12.75 10.53 -0.84
CA LYS A 81 12.85 10.36 -2.28
C LYS A 81 12.07 9.14 -2.76
N TRP A 82 12.03 8.11 -1.94
CA TRP A 82 11.39 6.84 -2.18
C TRP A 82 10.25 6.66 -1.18
N ILE A 83 9.07 6.36 -1.69
CA ILE A 83 7.86 6.12 -0.89
C ILE A 83 7.56 4.63 -0.95
N PHE A 84 7.39 4.00 0.20
CA PHE A 84 6.93 2.63 0.34
C PHE A 84 5.57 2.64 1.03
N LEU A 85 4.59 1.97 0.45
CA LEU A 85 3.32 1.75 1.12
C LEU A 85 3.41 0.50 2.01
N ALA A 86 2.75 0.56 3.15
CA ALA A 86 2.64 -0.56 4.08
C ALA A 86 1.24 -0.62 4.68
N ASP A 87 0.65 -1.82 4.69
CA ASP A 87 -0.53 -2.11 5.49
C ASP A 87 -0.09 -2.54 6.89
N GLN A 88 -0.94 -2.35 7.90
CA GLN A 88 -0.60 -2.57 9.31
C GLN A 88 -0.45 -4.04 9.72
N ASP A 89 -0.92 -4.95 8.87
CA ASP A 89 -1.18 -6.36 9.15
C ASP A 89 -0.31 -7.35 8.36
N ASP A 90 0.62 -6.85 7.55
CA ASP A 90 1.56 -7.65 6.77
C ASP A 90 2.88 -7.92 7.52
N VAL A 91 3.84 -8.58 6.86
CA VAL A 91 5.22 -8.71 7.34
C VAL A 91 6.19 -8.52 6.17
N TRP A 92 7.12 -7.56 6.27
CA TRP A 92 8.15 -7.38 5.26
C TRP A 92 9.21 -8.48 5.33
N LEU A 93 9.53 -9.08 4.19
CA LEU A 93 10.62 -10.05 4.10
C LEU A 93 11.98 -9.35 4.08
N PRO A 94 13.03 -9.98 4.62
CA PRO A 94 14.38 -9.42 4.58
C PRO A 94 14.81 -9.05 3.17
N GLY A 95 15.43 -7.87 3.04
CA GLY A 95 15.92 -7.38 1.76
C GLY A 95 14.88 -6.69 0.86
N LYS A 96 13.62 -6.50 1.32
CA LYS A 96 12.62 -5.78 0.54
C LYS A 96 13.12 -4.40 0.10
N VAL A 97 13.64 -3.61 1.04
CA VAL A 97 14.09 -2.25 0.75
C VAL A 97 15.24 -2.27 -0.27
N SER A 98 16.29 -3.04 -0.01
CA SER A 98 17.48 -3.08 -0.88
C SER A 98 17.16 -3.56 -2.30
N LYS A 99 16.31 -4.58 -2.44
CA LYS A 99 15.90 -5.13 -3.75
C LYS A 99 15.05 -4.15 -4.55
N VAL A 100 14.12 -3.47 -3.90
CA VAL A 100 13.29 -2.45 -4.54
C VAL A 100 14.14 -1.25 -4.97
N LEU A 101 15.07 -0.79 -4.12
CA LEU A 101 15.99 0.29 -4.48
C LEU A 101 16.90 -0.08 -5.65
N ALA A 102 17.47 -1.28 -5.65
CA ALA A 102 18.27 -1.79 -6.76
C ALA A 102 17.47 -1.82 -8.08
N GLU A 103 16.20 -2.21 -8.04
CA GLU A 103 15.34 -2.18 -9.24
C GLU A 103 15.06 -0.73 -9.71
N PHE A 104 14.91 0.25 -8.81
CA PHE A 104 14.82 1.67 -9.18
C PHE A 104 16.12 2.21 -9.81
N GLU A 105 17.27 1.75 -9.35
CA GLU A 105 18.57 2.14 -9.92
C GLU A 105 18.78 1.53 -11.31
N LYS A 106 18.39 0.27 -11.46
CA LYS A 106 18.49 -0.47 -12.71
C LYS A 106 17.56 0.06 -13.79
N THR A 107 16.40 0.59 -13.39
CA THR A 107 15.36 1.03 -14.31
C THR A 107 15.04 2.51 -14.09
N ALA A 108 14.51 3.18 -15.11
CA ALA A 108 13.98 4.54 -14.94
C ALA A 108 12.54 4.53 -14.38
N ALA A 109 12.18 3.54 -13.56
CA ALA A 109 10.84 3.38 -13.04
C ALA A 109 10.45 4.53 -12.09
N ASP A 110 9.20 4.97 -12.16
CA ASP A 110 8.58 5.86 -11.17
C ASP A 110 7.83 5.04 -10.10
N CYS A 111 7.38 3.83 -10.45
CA CYS A 111 6.66 2.93 -9.54
C CYS A 111 7.09 1.48 -9.75
N ILE A 112 7.30 0.76 -8.67
CA ILE A 112 7.56 -0.67 -8.62
C ILE A 112 6.43 -1.34 -7.86
N LEU A 113 5.86 -2.39 -8.44
CA LEU A 113 4.97 -3.34 -7.80
C LEU A 113 5.70 -4.67 -7.66
N HIS A 114 5.95 -5.11 -6.45
CA HIS A 114 6.56 -6.43 -6.19
C HIS A 114 5.49 -7.48 -5.86
N ASP A 115 5.89 -8.76 -5.89
CA ASP A 115 5.04 -9.89 -5.53
C ASP A 115 4.95 -10.07 -4.00
N ALA A 116 4.04 -10.90 -3.55
CA ALA A 116 3.85 -11.25 -2.15
C ALA A 116 3.41 -12.70 -1.99
N PHE A 117 3.75 -13.32 -0.87
CA PHE A 117 3.13 -14.56 -0.44
C PHE A 117 1.82 -14.28 0.28
N PHE A 118 0.78 -15.06 -0.01
CA PHE A 118 -0.36 -15.13 0.89
C PHE A 118 0.07 -15.80 2.20
N TYR A 119 -0.26 -15.19 3.32
CA TYR A 119 0.10 -15.65 4.65
C TYR A 119 -1.16 -15.92 5.45
N ARG A 120 -1.45 -17.19 5.70
CA ARG A 120 -2.72 -17.64 6.26
C ARG A 120 -2.50 -18.44 7.54
N LYS A 121 -3.49 -18.35 8.43
CA LYS A 121 -3.53 -19.17 9.63
C LYS A 121 -4.17 -20.51 9.30
N ASN A 122 -3.49 -21.60 9.62
CA ASN A 122 -3.97 -22.96 9.48
C ASN A 122 -4.98 -23.32 10.59
N GLN A 123 -5.58 -24.51 10.47
CA GLN A 123 -6.53 -25.02 11.46
C GLN A 123 -5.90 -25.23 12.85
N ASP A 124 -4.62 -25.55 12.91
CA ASP A 124 -3.84 -25.72 14.16
C ASP A 124 -3.37 -24.38 14.76
N GLY A 125 -3.66 -23.26 14.11
CA GLY A 125 -3.29 -21.92 14.56
C GLY A 125 -1.95 -21.42 14.06
N THR A 126 -1.16 -22.21 13.34
CA THR A 126 0.11 -21.79 12.74
C THR A 126 -0.09 -20.93 11.51
N TRP A 127 0.86 -20.03 11.25
CA TRP A 127 0.85 -19.18 10.08
C TRP A 127 1.76 -19.74 8.99
N GLU A 128 1.25 -19.91 7.78
CA GLU A 128 2.00 -20.43 6.64
C GLU A 128 1.92 -19.55 5.40
N CYS A 129 3.01 -19.55 4.64
CA CYS A 129 3.05 -18.96 3.31
C CYS A 129 2.45 -19.91 2.27
N GLY A 130 1.47 -19.42 1.53
CA GLY A 130 0.86 -20.14 0.40
C GLY A 130 1.34 -19.61 -0.95
N ASN A 131 0.45 -19.63 -1.95
CA ASN A 131 0.70 -19.14 -3.28
C ASN A 131 1.08 -17.65 -3.29
N ARG A 132 1.67 -17.19 -4.38
CA ARG A 132 2.00 -15.79 -4.59
C ARG A 132 0.83 -15.03 -5.21
N ILE A 133 0.77 -13.73 -4.92
CA ILE A 133 -0.26 -12.86 -5.51
C ILE A 133 -0.19 -12.86 -7.04
N PHE A 134 1.01 -12.78 -7.62
CA PHE A 134 1.18 -12.74 -9.08
C PHE A 134 0.83 -14.05 -9.79
N GLU A 135 0.79 -15.18 -9.09
CA GLU A 135 0.29 -16.44 -9.63
C GLU A 135 -1.23 -16.42 -9.82
N ILE A 136 -1.94 -15.83 -8.84
CA ILE A 136 -3.42 -15.78 -8.87
C ILE A 136 -3.91 -14.55 -9.65
N ARG A 137 -3.17 -13.44 -9.55
CA ARG A 137 -3.51 -12.16 -10.17
C ARG A 137 -2.27 -11.57 -10.84
N PRO A 138 -1.90 -12.07 -12.03
CA PRO A 138 -0.77 -11.56 -12.78
C PRO A 138 -0.88 -10.07 -13.04
N PRO A 139 0.17 -9.28 -12.76
CA PRO A 139 0.16 -7.85 -13.04
C PRO A 139 0.21 -7.60 -14.55
N HIS A 140 -0.37 -6.51 -14.98
CA HIS A 140 -0.40 -6.10 -16.38
C HIS A 140 -0.29 -4.60 -16.53
N HIS A 141 0.32 -4.15 -17.62
CA HIS A 141 0.44 -2.74 -17.96
C HIS A 141 -0.79 -2.20 -18.66
N GLY A 142 -0.86 -0.88 -18.68
CA GLY A 142 -1.84 -0.12 -19.42
C GLY A 142 -3.00 0.41 -18.58
N ILE A 143 -3.31 1.69 -18.80
CA ILE A 143 -4.38 2.39 -18.07
C ILE A 143 -5.72 1.68 -18.25
N PHE A 144 -6.09 1.38 -19.50
CA PHE A 144 -7.37 0.75 -19.81
C PHE A 144 -7.54 -0.62 -19.17
N SER A 145 -6.49 -1.45 -19.24
CA SER A 145 -6.48 -2.78 -18.61
C SER A 145 -6.66 -2.68 -17.10
N ASN A 146 -5.96 -1.73 -16.44
CA ASN A 146 -6.04 -1.54 -15.01
C ASN A 146 -7.35 -0.88 -14.55
N VAL A 147 -8.01 -0.05 -15.36
CA VAL A 147 -9.38 0.41 -15.09
C VAL A 147 -10.36 -0.76 -15.13
N LYS A 148 -10.20 -1.69 -16.08
CA LYS A 148 -11.05 -2.88 -16.20
C LYS A 148 -10.82 -3.86 -15.05
N LYS A 149 -9.55 -4.13 -14.70
CA LYS A 149 -9.15 -5.05 -13.64
C LYS A 149 -7.88 -4.53 -12.98
N ASN A 150 -7.99 -4.00 -11.76
CA ASN A 150 -6.84 -3.50 -11.00
C ASN A 150 -5.81 -4.62 -10.76
N SER A 151 -4.55 -4.41 -11.10
CA SER A 151 -3.44 -5.31 -10.77
C SER A 151 -2.55 -4.79 -9.65
N TYR A 152 -2.73 -3.55 -9.21
CA TYR A 152 -1.96 -2.96 -8.13
C TYR A 152 -2.48 -3.42 -6.76
N THR A 153 -1.56 -3.58 -5.82
CA THR A 153 -1.82 -3.92 -4.42
C THR A 153 -0.96 -2.99 -3.57
N GLY A 154 -1.58 -2.17 -2.73
CA GLY A 154 -0.93 -1.07 -2.04
C GLY A 154 0.33 -1.47 -1.29
N CYS A 155 0.26 -2.44 -0.39
CA CYS A 155 1.41 -2.90 0.42
C CYS A 155 2.59 -3.50 -0.39
N CYS A 156 2.36 -3.80 -1.68
CA CYS A 156 3.38 -4.24 -2.63
C CYS A 156 3.98 -3.08 -3.44
N MET A 157 3.59 -1.84 -3.21
CA MET A 157 4.01 -0.70 -4.00
C MET A 157 5.12 0.10 -3.34
N ALA A 158 6.09 0.50 -4.18
CA ALA A 158 7.02 1.58 -3.88
C ALA A 158 7.12 2.51 -5.09
N PHE A 159 7.35 3.80 -4.86
CA PHE A 159 7.42 4.77 -5.95
C PHE A 159 8.29 5.99 -5.60
N ARG A 160 8.71 6.71 -6.63
CA ARG A 160 9.43 7.98 -6.47
C ARG A 160 8.47 9.06 -5.99
N ARG A 161 8.90 9.91 -5.06
CA ARG A 161 8.08 10.99 -4.48
C ARG A 161 7.44 11.90 -5.53
N ASN A 162 8.11 12.17 -6.66
CA ASN A 162 7.55 12.98 -7.73
C ASN A 162 6.25 12.43 -8.35
N LEU A 163 5.93 11.15 -8.12
CA LEU A 163 4.63 10.60 -8.53
C LEU A 163 3.47 11.21 -7.72
N LEU A 164 3.75 11.67 -6.49
CA LEU A 164 2.75 12.34 -5.64
C LEU A 164 2.26 13.66 -6.25
N ASP A 165 3.08 14.37 -7.03
CA ASP A 165 2.68 15.60 -7.73
C ASP A 165 1.51 15.37 -8.70
N LYS A 166 1.38 14.13 -9.18
CA LYS A 166 0.27 13.70 -10.06
C LYS A 166 -0.86 13.01 -9.29
N ALA A 167 -0.52 12.32 -8.20
CA ALA A 167 -1.48 11.52 -7.47
C ALA A 167 -2.28 12.35 -6.45
N LEU A 168 -1.66 13.36 -5.84
CA LEU A 168 -2.27 14.19 -4.79
C LEU A 168 -2.84 15.52 -5.34
N PRO A 169 -3.85 16.07 -4.67
CA PRO A 169 -4.70 15.41 -3.69
C PRO A 169 -5.49 14.28 -4.35
N PHE A 170 -5.87 13.26 -3.58
CA PHE A 170 -6.69 12.18 -4.13
C PHE A 170 -8.04 12.70 -4.65
N PRO A 171 -8.50 12.20 -5.79
CA PRO A 171 -9.82 12.55 -6.30
C PRO A 171 -10.92 12.20 -5.30
N GLN A 172 -11.96 13.04 -5.23
CA GLN A 172 -13.13 12.73 -4.41
C GLN A 172 -13.77 11.41 -4.85
N SER A 173 -14.25 10.63 -3.88
CA SER A 173 -14.86 9.31 -4.10
C SER A 173 -13.92 8.29 -4.78
N LEU A 174 -12.61 8.42 -4.55
CA LEU A 174 -11.65 7.44 -5.02
C LEU A 174 -11.88 6.09 -4.32
N PRO A 175 -12.16 5.00 -5.07
CA PRO A 175 -12.45 3.71 -4.45
C PRO A 175 -11.20 3.02 -3.91
N MET A 176 -10.03 3.19 -4.56
CA MET A 176 -8.80 2.47 -4.24
C MET A 176 -7.58 3.35 -4.55
N HIS A 177 -6.78 3.63 -3.54
CA HIS A 177 -5.58 4.47 -3.67
C HIS A 177 -4.48 3.79 -4.48
N ASP A 178 -4.31 2.49 -4.33
CA ASP A 178 -3.33 1.68 -5.04
C ASP A 178 -3.55 1.70 -6.55
N GLN A 179 -4.80 1.50 -6.98
CA GLN A 179 -5.17 1.59 -8.39
C GLN A 179 -4.90 2.99 -8.95
N TRP A 180 -5.24 4.04 -8.21
CA TRP A 180 -5.04 5.42 -8.65
C TRP A 180 -3.55 5.76 -8.81
N ILE A 181 -2.72 5.45 -7.81
CA ILE A 181 -1.27 5.68 -7.88
C ILE A 181 -0.66 4.88 -9.04
N GLY A 182 -1.09 3.62 -9.19
CA GLY A 182 -0.67 2.77 -10.31
C GLY A 182 -1.05 3.36 -11.66
N LEU A 183 -2.26 3.90 -11.83
CA LEU A 183 -2.70 4.56 -13.07
C LEU A 183 -1.89 5.84 -13.36
N CYS A 184 -1.50 6.60 -12.34
CA CYS A 184 -0.59 7.73 -12.50
C CYS A 184 0.79 7.29 -13.03
N ALA A 185 1.30 6.16 -12.56
CA ALA A 185 2.56 5.59 -13.04
C ALA A 185 2.43 5.03 -14.47
N GLU A 186 1.30 4.40 -14.81
CA GLU A 186 1.04 3.90 -16.17
C GLU A 186 0.99 5.02 -17.21
N LYS A 187 0.49 6.21 -16.85
CA LYS A 187 0.52 7.37 -17.76
C LYS A 187 1.93 7.74 -18.20
N THR A 188 2.92 7.56 -17.33
CA THR A 188 4.32 7.84 -17.66
C THR A 188 5.03 6.64 -18.31
N LYS A 189 4.37 5.49 -18.42
CA LYS A 189 4.93 4.19 -18.86
C LYS A 189 6.15 3.76 -18.04
N LYS A 190 6.20 4.20 -16.77
CA LYS A 190 7.31 3.94 -15.85
C LYS A 190 6.92 3.06 -14.66
N ALA A 191 5.85 2.30 -14.77
CA ALA A 191 5.57 1.21 -13.84
C ALA A 191 6.43 -0.02 -14.18
N ARG A 192 6.89 -0.75 -13.16
CA ARG A 192 7.64 -2.01 -13.29
C ARG A 192 7.11 -3.04 -12.32
N PHE A 193 7.19 -4.31 -12.74
CA PHE A 193 6.75 -5.45 -11.93
C PHE A 193 7.95 -6.30 -11.56
N LEU A 194 8.23 -6.38 -10.26
CA LEU A 194 9.28 -7.22 -9.68
C LEU A 194 8.65 -8.54 -9.24
N ARG A 195 9.00 -9.64 -9.91
CA ARG A 195 8.39 -10.97 -9.67
C ARG A 195 8.90 -11.67 -8.40
N GLU A 196 9.51 -10.95 -7.50
CA GLU A 196 10.02 -11.46 -6.24
C GLU A 196 9.04 -11.15 -5.12
N PRO A 197 8.62 -12.14 -4.31
CA PRO A 197 7.78 -11.89 -3.16
C PRO A 197 8.61 -11.24 -2.05
N LEU A 198 8.20 -10.04 -1.64
CA LEU A 198 8.94 -9.24 -0.66
C LEU A 198 8.14 -8.94 0.61
N ILE A 199 6.93 -9.45 0.69
CA ILE A 199 6.10 -9.44 1.91
C ILE A 199 5.34 -10.76 2.08
N LYS A 200 4.93 -11.01 3.31
CA LYS A 200 3.87 -11.94 3.65
C LYS A 200 2.58 -11.13 3.78
N TYR A 201 1.69 -11.26 2.78
CA TYR A 201 0.38 -10.64 2.78
C TYR A 201 -0.57 -11.43 3.67
N ARG A 202 -0.88 -10.88 4.84
CA ARG A 202 -1.66 -11.58 5.86
C ARG A 202 -3.15 -11.60 5.50
N ILE A 203 -3.77 -12.78 5.62
CA ILE A 203 -5.20 -12.97 5.39
C ILE A 203 -5.88 -13.26 6.71
N HIS A 204 -6.80 -12.37 7.10
CA HIS A 204 -7.65 -12.50 8.27
C HIS A 204 -9.05 -11.90 8.02
N LEU A 205 -9.98 -12.06 8.98
CA LEU A 205 -11.38 -11.70 8.82
C LEU A 205 -11.64 -10.19 8.62
N HIS A 206 -10.68 -9.36 9.01
CA HIS A 206 -10.81 -7.89 9.02
C HIS A 206 -10.02 -7.20 7.89
N ASN A 207 -9.50 -7.95 6.91
CA ASN A 207 -8.85 -7.31 5.76
C ASN A 207 -9.83 -6.36 5.05
N ALA A 208 -9.38 -5.14 4.77
CA ALA A 208 -10.16 -4.15 4.03
C ALA A 208 -10.46 -4.61 2.59
N THR A 209 -9.59 -5.44 2.01
CA THR A 209 -9.74 -6.01 0.67
C THR A 209 -9.70 -7.53 0.74
N ASP A 210 -10.77 -8.18 0.31
CA ASP A 210 -10.84 -9.64 0.30
C ASP A 210 -10.23 -10.21 -1.00
N LEU A 211 -8.90 -10.16 -1.09
CA LEU A 211 -8.17 -10.76 -2.22
C LEU A 211 -8.29 -12.29 -2.25
N ALA A 212 -8.52 -12.90 -1.09
CA ALA A 212 -8.43 -14.33 -0.92
C ALA A 212 -9.78 -15.06 -0.90
N ASN A 213 -10.82 -14.45 -0.33
CA ASN A 213 -12.11 -15.13 -0.10
C ASN A 213 -13.21 -14.73 -1.09
N GLY A 214 -12.90 -13.82 -2.03
CA GLY A 214 -13.76 -13.55 -3.18
C GLY A 214 -15.08 -12.83 -2.89
N LYS A 215 -15.22 -12.11 -1.76
CA LYS A 215 -16.34 -11.16 -1.59
C LYS A 215 -16.24 -10.12 -2.70
N ARG A 216 -16.91 -10.41 -3.79
CA ARG A 216 -16.90 -9.54 -4.97
C ARG A 216 -17.89 -8.41 -4.75
N ALA A 217 -17.44 -7.19 -4.88
CA ALA A 217 -18.35 -6.05 -5.04
C ALA A 217 -19.40 -6.37 -6.10
N SER A 218 -20.64 -5.91 -5.90
CA SER A 218 -21.73 -6.15 -6.86
C SER A 218 -21.35 -5.63 -8.25
N LEU A 219 -21.97 -6.17 -9.30
CA LEU A 219 -21.71 -5.73 -10.67
C LEU A 219 -21.97 -4.22 -10.82
N GLY A 220 -23.04 -3.71 -10.23
CA GLY A 220 -23.37 -2.29 -10.23
C GLY A 220 -22.28 -1.43 -9.56
N GLN A 221 -21.77 -1.88 -8.41
CA GLN A 221 -20.70 -1.18 -7.70
C GLN A 221 -19.38 -1.14 -8.49
N LYS A 222 -19.05 -2.23 -9.20
CA LYS A 222 -17.89 -2.27 -10.10
C LYS A 222 -18.05 -1.32 -11.29
N ILE A 223 -19.24 -1.21 -11.85
CA ILE A 223 -19.53 -0.27 -12.94
C ILE A 223 -19.38 1.16 -12.43
N LEU A 224 -19.95 1.51 -11.29
CA LEU A 224 -19.84 2.84 -10.68
C LEU A 224 -18.38 3.22 -10.42
N TRP A 225 -17.58 2.32 -9.86
CA TRP A 225 -16.15 2.56 -9.62
C TRP A 225 -15.37 2.80 -10.92
N ARG A 226 -15.66 2.03 -11.97
CA ARG A 226 -15.02 2.24 -13.29
C ARG A 226 -15.39 3.58 -13.91
N TRP A 227 -16.66 3.96 -13.85
CA TRP A 227 -17.12 5.26 -14.33
C TRP A 227 -16.48 6.41 -13.55
N SER A 228 -16.40 6.30 -12.23
CA SER A 228 -15.70 7.27 -11.39
C SER A 228 -14.25 7.41 -11.81
N LEU A 229 -13.52 6.29 -11.96
CA LEU A 229 -12.12 6.31 -12.42
C LEU A 229 -11.96 6.92 -13.82
N VAL A 230 -12.82 6.60 -14.77
CA VAL A 230 -12.76 7.17 -16.13
C VAL A 230 -12.95 8.69 -16.07
N ARG A 231 -13.94 9.18 -15.33
CA ARG A 231 -14.16 10.64 -15.15
C ARG A 231 -12.93 11.31 -14.52
N ILE A 232 -12.34 10.69 -13.50
CA ILE A 232 -11.13 11.18 -12.84
C ILE A 232 -9.96 11.22 -13.81
N LEU A 233 -9.76 10.17 -14.61
CA LEU A 233 -8.69 10.10 -15.58
C LEU A 233 -8.82 11.21 -16.65
N LEU A 234 -10.03 11.42 -17.18
CA LEU A 234 -10.29 12.46 -18.15
C LEU A 234 -10.06 13.86 -17.58
N SER A 235 -10.46 14.12 -16.33
CA SER A 235 -10.31 15.43 -15.69
C SER A 235 -8.88 15.76 -15.28
N ARG A 236 -8.10 14.76 -14.82
CA ARG A 236 -6.78 14.97 -14.22
C ARG A 236 -5.61 14.50 -15.08
N LEU A 237 -5.80 13.48 -15.88
CA LEU A 237 -4.74 12.90 -16.71
C LEU A 237 -4.96 13.17 -18.20
N GLY A 238 -6.06 13.79 -18.60
CA GLY A 238 -6.34 14.15 -19.98
C GLY A 238 -5.62 15.42 -20.49
N ARG A 239 -4.84 16.10 -19.61
CA ARG A 239 -4.02 17.28 -19.96
C ARG A 239 -2.58 16.90 -20.18
#